data_52994dde77d23dfe3cae79d9386d54c5
#
_entry.id   52994dde77d23dfe3cae79d9386d54c5
#
_cell.length_a   1.000
_cell.length_b   1.000
_cell.length_c   1.000
_cell.angle_alpha   90.00
_cell.angle_beta   90.00
_cell.angle_gamma   90.00
#
_symmetry.space_group_name_H-M   'P 1'
#
loop_
_entity.id
_entity.type
_entity.pdbx_description
1 polymer ?
#
loop_
_entity_poly.entity_id
_entity_poly.type
_entity_poly.pdbx_seq_one_letter_code
_entity_poly.pdbx_strand_id
1 'polypeptide(L)'
;MTDERMGDRLFAAIRRLPRGSGIVVRHYSLSLAERRRLFAAVQRYATPRGHMVLRAGPERLGRREDGVHNAPGTGPGLRTHAMHDWAELRHARRTRPELIFASPVHATRSHPGGAAMPRATLRAILRHAPCGVIALGGMTARRAAHLKRLGIAGWAGIDVWLGEQPR
;
A
#
# COMPACT_ATOMS: atom_id res chain seq x y z
N MET A 1 -2.72 -2.59 2.33
CA MET A 1 -3.57 -2.33 1.14
C MET A 1 -4.80 -3.22 1.22
N THR A 2 -5.97 -2.72 0.80
CA THR A 2 -7.15 -3.57 0.68
C THR A 2 -7.18 -4.29 -0.68
N ASP A 3 -7.94 -5.36 -0.76
CA ASP A 3 -8.04 -6.20 -1.95
C ASP A 3 -9.42 -6.86 -1.96
N GLU A 4 -10.01 -7.07 -3.13
CA GLU A 4 -11.34 -7.68 -3.29
C GLU A 4 -11.44 -9.07 -2.64
N ARG A 5 -10.33 -9.82 -2.63
CA ARG A 5 -10.24 -11.15 -1.98
C ARG A 5 -10.44 -11.11 -0.45
N MET A 6 -10.38 -9.92 0.14
CA MET A 6 -10.66 -9.79 1.58
C MET A 6 -12.12 -10.06 1.93
N GLY A 7 -13.06 -9.72 1.03
CA GLY A 7 -14.49 -9.91 1.26
C GLY A 7 -14.92 -9.48 2.67
N ASP A 8 -15.70 -10.31 3.33
CA ASP A 8 -16.21 -10.05 4.69
C ASP A 8 -15.08 -9.97 5.75
N ARG A 9 -13.89 -10.48 5.44
CA ARG A 9 -12.72 -10.45 6.36
C ARG A 9 -12.02 -9.09 6.40
N LEU A 10 -12.40 -8.12 5.55
CA LEU A 10 -11.75 -6.81 5.47
C LEU A 10 -11.67 -6.10 6.83
N PHE A 11 -12.78 -6.00 7.53
CA PHE A 11 -12.84 -5.30 8.82
C PHE A 11 -12.12 -6.08 9.93
N ALA A 12 -12.12 -7.40 9.87
CA ALA A 12 -11.32 -8.23 10.77
C ALA A 12 -9.81 -8.03 10.53
N ALA A 13 -9.39 -7.89 9.27
CA ALA A 13 -8.02 -7.56 8.92
C ALA A 13 -7.61 -6.16 9.43
N ILE A 14 -8.49 -5.15 9.28
CA ILE A 14 -8.24 -3.79 9.79
C ILE A 14 -8.07 -3.80 11.33
N ARG A 15 -8.84 -4.62 12.05
CA ARG A 15 -8.67 -4.75 13.52
C ARG A 15 -7.30 -5.26 13.95
N ARG A 16 -6.67 -6.09 13.14
CA ARG A 16 -5.34 -6.67 13.40
C ARG A 16 -4.19 -5.70 13.11
N LEU A 17 -4.45 -4.61 12.40
CA LEU A 17 -3.41 -3.62 12.11
C LEU A 17 -2.90 -2.96 13.39
N PRO A 18 -1.59 -2.73 13.51
CA PRO A 18 -1.04 -1.86 14.53
C PRO A 18 -1.68 -0.47 14.47
N ARG A 19 -1.92 0.17 15.62
CA ARG A 19 -2.44 1.54 15.66
C ARG A 19 -1.56 2.49 14.82
N GLY A 20 -2.18 3.47 14.18
CA GLY A 20 -1.45 4.42 13.33
C GLY A 20 -1.06 3.89 11.94
N SER A 21 -1.58 2.73 11.52
CA SER A 21 -1.29 2.18 10.19
C SER A 21 -1.97 2.98 9.08
N GLY A 22 -1.40 2.91 7.85
CA GLY A 22 -2.04 3.40 6.63
C GLY A 22 -2.86 2.30 5.93
N ILE A 23 -4.05 2.64 5.46
CA ILE A 23 -4.95 1.77 4.71
C ILE A 23 -5.18 2.37 3.34
N VAL A 24 -4.78 1.68 2.27
CA VAL A 24 -5.05 2.08 0.89
C VAL A 24 -6.24 1.30 0.36
N VAL A 25 -7.35 1.99 0.08
CA VAL A 25 -8.59 1.38 -0.44
C VAL A 25 -8.52 1.27 -1.96
N ARG A 26 -8.38 0.06 -2.47
CA ARG A 26 -8.23 -0.24 -3.90
C ARG A 26 -9.57 -0.60 -4.54
N HIS A 27 -10.07 -1.80 -4.40
CA HIS A 27 -11.39 -2.31 -4.88
C HIS A 27 -11.83 -1.73 -6.22
N TYR A 28 -10.99 -1.89 -7.24
CA TYR A 28 -11.22 -1.30 -8.58
C TYR A 28 -12.36 -1.95 -9.36
N SER A 29 -12.74 -3.18 -8.99
CA SER A 29 -13.87 -3.89 -9.61
C SER A 29 -15.24 -3.34 -9.21
N LEU A 30 -15.31 -2.60 -8.11
CA LEU A 30 -16.53 -1.99 -7.65
C LEU A 30 -16.87 -0.70 -8.44
N SER A 31 -18.15 -0.43 -8.62
CA SER A 31 -18.60 0.87 -9.13
C SER A 31 -18.14 2.02 -8.22
N LEU A 32 -18.08 3.23 -8.75
CA LEU A 32 -17.66 4.41 -7.97
C LEU A 32 -18.55 4.63 -6.73
N ALA A 33 -19.85 4.37 -6.84
CA ALA A 33 -20.79 4.50 -5.72
C ALA A 33 -20.51 3.46 -4.62
N GLU A 34 -20.22 2.23 -5.00
CA GLU A 34 -19.86 1.17 -4.05
C GLU A 34 -18.50 1.43 -3.41
N ARG A 35 -17.50 1.88 -4.19
CA ARG A 35 -16.18 2.27 -3.65
C ARG A 35 -16.31 3.40 -2.63
N ARG A 36 -17.18 4.39 -2.87
CA ARG A 36 -17.45 5.48 -1.92
C ARG A 36 -18.07 4.97 -0.63
N ARG A 37 -19.06 4.06 -0.73
CA ARG A 37 -19.67 3.41 0.45
C ARG A 37 -18.64 2.62 1.24
N LEU A 38 -17.83 1.82 0.56
CA LEU A 38 -16.76 1.05 1.20
C LEU A 38 -15.72 1.96 1.87
N PHE A 39 -15.29 3.01 1.18
CA PHE A 39 -14.32 3.97 1.70
C PHE A 39 -14.84 4.64 2.98
N ALA A 40 -16.08 5.11 2.99
CA ALA A 40 -16.73 5.69 4.17
C ALA A 40 -16.84 4.68 5.33
N ALA A 41 -17.17 3.42 5.03
CA ALA A 41 -17.21 2.37 6.04
C ALA A 41 -15.82 2.09 6.64
N VAL A 42 -14.78 2.00 5.78
CA VAL A 42 -13.39 1.83 6.22
C VAL A 42 -12.96 3.02 7.08
N GLN A 43 -13.26 4.25 6.70
CA GLN A 43 -12.91 5.44 7.49
C GLN A 43 -13.55 5.41 8.88
N ARG A 44 -14.86 5.14 8.97
CA ARG A 44 -15.55 5.05 10.28
C ARG A 44 -14.90 4.03 11.21
N TYR A 45 -14.37 2.95 10.64
CA TYR A 45 -13.75 1.87 11.40
C TYR A 45 -12.28 2.15 11.75
N ALA A 46 -11.57 2.83 10.88
CA ALA A 46 -10.14 3.08 10.96
C ALA A 46 -9.77 4.31 11.80
N THR A 47 -10.54 5.40 11.68
CA THR A 47 -10.26 6.69 12.33
C THR A 47 -10.13 6.60 13.86
N PRO A 48 -11.01 5.88 14.61
CA PRO A 48 -10.87 5.77 16.07
C PRO A 48 -9.60 5.03 16.52
N ARG A 49 -8.94 4.34 15.60
CA ARG A 49 -7.68 3.62 15.84
C ARG A 49 -6.45 4.41 15.41
N GLY A 50 -6.65 5.65 14.93
CA GLY A 50 -5.60 6.51 14.42
C GLY A 50 -5.04 6.06 13.06
N HIS A 51 -5.77 5.23 12.31
CA HIS A 51 -5.34 4.83 10.97
C HIS A 51 -5.61 5.93 9.95
N MET A 52 -4.68 6.13 9.04
CA MET A 52 -4.88 6.93 7.84
C MET A 52 -5.57 6.10 6.75
N VAL A 53 -6.52 6.70 6.03
CA VAL A 53 -7.23 6.03 4.94
C VAL A 53 -7.01 6.79 3.64
N LEU A 54 -6.28 6.14 2.73
CA LEU A 54 -5.93 6.66 1.42
C LEU A 54 -6.84 6.03 0.35
N ARG A 55 -7.28 6.84 -0.61
CA ARG A 55 -7.87 6.29 -1.82
C ARG A 55 -6.82 5.82 -2.81
N ALA A 56 -7.13 4.84 -3.63
CA ALA A 56 -6.35 4.49 -4.80
C ALA A 56 -7.04 4.97 -6.08
N GLY A 57 -6.25 5.47 -7.04
CA GLY A 57 -6.75 5.96 -8.32
C GLY A 57 -7.24 7.42 -8.29
N PRO A 58 -7.70 7.94 -9.45
CA PRO A 58 -7.98 9.36 -9.64
C PRO A 58 -9.30 9.83 -9.01
N GLU A 59 -10.30 8.95 -8.89
CA GLU A 59 -11.65 9.34 -8.46
C GLU A 59 -11.71 9.58 -6.95
N ARG A 60 -12.31 10.69 -6.54
CA ARG A 60 -12.56 10.99 -5.13
C ARG A 60 -13.58 10.01 -4.53
N LEU A 61 -13.20 9.42 -3.40
CA LEU A 61 -14.01 8.44 -2.67
C LEU A 61 -14.68 9.04 -1.42
N GLY A 62 -14.15 10.12 -0.87
CA GLY A 62 -14.68 10.75 0.33
C GLY A 62 -14.48 12.27 0.37
N ARG A 63 -15.15 12.93 1.31
CA ARG A 63 -14.97 14.38 1.54
C ARG A 63 -13.63 14.68 2.20
N ARG A 64 -13.18 13.80 3.08
CA ARG A 64 -11.87 13.85 3.75
C ARG A 64 -11.13 12.55 3.39
N GLU A 65 -9.99 12.69 2.77
CA GLU A 65 -9.08 11.61 2.42
C GLU A 65 -7.74 11.96 3.04
N ASP A 66 -7.15 11.04 3.80
CA ASP A 66 -5.85 11.28 4.44
C ASP A 66 -4.71 11.23 3.42
N GLY A 67 -5.02 10.80 2.19
CA GLY A 67 -4.08 10.80 1.09
C GLY A 67 -4.56 10.02 -0.12
N VAL A 68 -3.65 9.88 -1.09
CA VAL A 68 -3.91 9.24 -2.38
C VAL A 68 -2.80 8.26 -2.76
N HIS A 69 -3.17 7.20 -3.46
CA HIS A 69 -2.25 6.22 -4.01
C HIS A 69 -2.44 6.10 -5.52
N ASN A 70 -1.35 6.24 -6.28
CA ASN A 70 -1.36 6.20 -7.75
C ASN A 70 -2.42 7.13 -8.37
N ALA A 71 -2.49 8.35 -7.91
CA ALA A 71 -3.37 9.37 -8.48
C ALA A 71 -2.57 10.52 -9.08
N PRO A 72 -3.00 11.06 -10.23
CA PRO A 72 -2.38 12.24 -10.81
C PRO A 72 -2.70 13.50 -9.98
N GLY A 73 -1.85 14.51 -10.12
CA GLY A 73 -2.06 15.83 -9.52
C GLY A 73 -1.61 15.96 -8.07
N THR A 74 -1.78 17.15 -7.55
CA THR A 74 -1.49 17.54 -6.17
C THR A 74 -2.80 17.55 -5.38
N GLY A 75 -2.97 16.60 -4.48
CA GLY A 75 -4.08 16.57 -3.53
C GLY A 75 -3.60 16.82 -2.11
N PRO A 76 -4.50 17.17 -1.19
CA PRO A 76 -4.15 17.23 0.23
C PRO A 76 -3.84 15.83 0.75
N GLY A 77 -2.96 15.78 1.76
CA GLY A 77 -2.60 14.54 2.45
C GLY A 77 -1.45 13.76 1.81
N LEU A 78 -1.25 12.56 2.29
CA LEU A 78 -0.14 11.69 1.93
C LEU A 78 -0.27 11.19 0.48
N ARG A 79 0.71 11.47 -0.36
CA ARG A 79 0.78 10.93 -1.74
C ARG A 79 1.71 9.74 -1.78
N THR A 80 1.23 8.66 -2.34
CA THR A 80 2.01 7.44 -2.45
C THR A 80 1.92 6.87 -3.87
N HIS A 81 3.00 6.24 -4.33
CA HIS A 81 3.05 5.58 -5.63
C HIS A 81 3.51 4.12 -5.50
N ALA A 82 2.97 3.24 -6.35
CA ALA A 82 3.55 1.92 -6.55
C ALA A 82 4.84 2.06 -7.36
N MET A 83 5.76 1.12 -7.18
CA MET A 83 7.00 1.07 -7.91
C MET A 83 7.42 -0.38 -8.16
N HIS A 84 7.53 -0.71 -9.44
CA HIS A 84 7.90 -2.04 -9.92
C HIS A 84 9.22 -2.00 -10.68
N ASP A 85 9.59 -0.86 -11.25
CA ASP A 85 10.75 -0.69 -12.12
C ASP A 85 11.43 0.69 -12.04
N TRP A 86 12.49 0.84 -12.84
CA TRP A 86 13.27 2.07 -12.94
C TRP A 86 12.54 3.24 -13.63
N ALA A 87 11.58 2.95 -14.52
CA ALA A 87 10.81 4.01 -15.18
C ALA A 87 9.89 4.69 -14.16
N GLU A 88 9.27 3.90 -13.30
CA GLU A 88 8.43 4.38 -12.20
C GLU A 88 9.26 5.15 -11.15
N LEU A 89 10.52 4.75 -10.90
CA LEU A 89 11.41 5.53 -10.04
C LEU A 89 11.71 6.92 -10.62
N ARG A 90 11.93 7.02 -11.94
CA ARG A 90 12.10 8.33 -12.61
C ARG A 90 10.83 9.18 -12.50
N HIS A 91 9.65 8.55 -12.61
CA HIS A 91 8.38 9.23 -12.42
C HIS A 91 8.24 9.73 -10.97
N ALA A 92 8.53 8.90 -9.98
CA ALA A 92 8.49 9.28 -8.56
C ALA A 92 9.42 10.47 -8.24
N ARG A 93 10.59 10.55 -8.87
CA ARG A 93 11.49 11.71 -8.72
C ARG A 93 10.88 13.02 -9.21
N ARG A 94 10.02 12.99 -10.24
CA ARG A 94 9.32 14.18 -10.76
C ARG A 94 8.10 14.53 -9.94
N THR A 95 7.31 13.54 -9.55
CA THR A 95 6.05 13.74 -8.82
C THR A 95 6.23 13.92 -7.32
N ARG A 96 7.42 13.56 -6.78
CA ARG A 96 7.80 13.70 -5.37
C ARG A 96 6.72 13.21 -4.40
N PRO A 97 6.32 11.94 -4.45
CA PRO A 97 5.42 11.38 -3.43
C PRO A 97 6.13 11.35 -2.08
N GLU A 98 5.36 11.28 -1.01
CA GLU A 98 5.91 11.14 0.35
C GLU A 98 6.36 9.71 0.64
N LEU A 99 5.74 8.71 -0.02
CA LEU A 99 6.12 7.30 0.09
C LEU A 99 5.97 6.58 -1.25
N ILE A 100 6.83 5.59 -1.48
CA ILE A 100 6.68 4.66 -2.61
C ILE A 100 6.57 3.23 -2.12
N PHE A 101 5.76 2.42 -2.80
CA PHE A 101 5.57 1.01 -2.51
C PHE A 101 6.36 0.16 -3.50
N ALA A 102 7.53 -0.34 -3.10
CA ALA A 102 8.31 -1.28 -3.89
C ALA A 102 7.64 -2.67 -3.88
N SER A 103 7.25 -3.18 -5.04
CA SER A 103 6.47 -4.42 -5.17
C SER A 103 6.76 -5.15 -6.49
N PRO A 104 6.73 -6.50 -6.49
CA PRO A 104 6.66 -7.38 -5.32
C PRO A 104 8.05 -7.68 -4.76
N VAL A 105 8.27 -7.47 -3.45
CA VAL A 105 9.57 -7.77 -2.81
C VAL A 105 9.77 -9.28 -2.61
N HIS A 106 8.70 -10.01 -2.37
CA HIS A 106 8.66 -11.48 -2.34
C HIS A 106 7.49 -11.98 -3.19
N ALA A 107 7.53 -13.25 -3.58
CA ALA A 107 6.42 -13.89 -4.26
C ALA A 107 5.11 -13.68 -3.49
N THR A 108 4.02 -13.41 -4.22
CA THR A 108 2.73 -13.04 -3.62
C THR A 108 1.56 -13.51 -4.47
N ARG A 109 0.48 -13.89 -3.80
CA ARG A 109 -0.77 -14.31 -4.47
C ARG A 109 -1.51 -13.17 -5.18
N SER A 110 -1.20 -11.92 -4.84
CA SER A 110 -1.78 -10.75 -5.53
C SER A 110 -1.28 -10.57 -6.95
N HIS A 111 -0.14 -11.21 -7.31
CA HIS A 111 0.43 -11.23 -8.66
C HIS A 111 0.92 -12.65 -8.95
N PRO A 112 0.00 -13.59 -9.23
CA PRO A 112 0.37 -14.97 -9.52
C PRO A 112 1.33 -15.02 -10.72
N GLY A 113 2.45 -15.74 -10.59
CA GLY A 113 3.47 -15.83 -11.65
C GLY A 113 4.42 -14.65 -11.75
N GLY A 114 4.20 -13.56 -11.02
CA GLY A 114 5.13 -12.44 -10.94
C GLY A 114 6.41 -12.81 -10.17
N ALA A 115 7.56 -12.58 -10.79
CA ALA A 115 8.86 -12.79 -10.13
C ALA A 115 9.04 -11.80 -8.97
N ALA A 116 9.59 -12.29 -7.87
CA ALA A 116 10.01 -11.41 -6.78
C ALA A 116 11.12 -10.46 -7.25
N MET A 117 11.09 -9.24 -6.76
CA MET A 117 12.11 -8.24 -7.07
C MET A 117 13.49 -8.71 -6.60
N PRO A 118 14.52 -8.71 -7.47
CA PRO A 118 15.87 -9.04 -7.06
C PRO A 118 16.37 -8.13 -5.92
N ARG A 119 17.09 -8.68 -4.95
CA ARG A 119 17.63 -7.89 -3.82
C ARG A 119 18.51 -6.73 -4.26
N ALA A 120 19.26 -6.89 -5.34
CA ALA A 120 20.07 -5.82 -5.92
C ALA A 120 19.18 -4.65 -6.41
N THR A 121 18.07 -4.95 -7.07
CA THR A 121 17.09 -3.95 -7.50
C THR A 121 16.49 -3.21 -6.32
N LEU A 122 16.05 -3.92 -5.27
CA LEU A 122 15.53 -3.28 -4.06
C LEU A 122 16.56 -2.35 -3.41
N ARG A 123 17.83 -2.80 -3.29
CA ARG A 123 18.92 -1.95 -2.76
C ARG A 123 19.16 -0.71 -3.60
N ALA A 124 19.11 -0.83 -4.91
CA ALA A 124 19.28 0.29 -5.81
C ALA A 124 18.10 1.27 -5.70
N ILE A 125 16.86 0.76 -5.59
CA ILE A 125 15.67 1.56 -5.32
C ILE A 125 15.84 2.34 -4.01
N LEU A 126 16.18 1.67 -2.92
CA LEU A 126 16.38 2.30 -1.61
C LEU A 126 17.44 3.40 -1.64
N ARG A 127 18.52 3.21 -2.42
CA ARG A 127 19.58 4.22 -2.57
C ARG A 127 19.16 5.44 -3.36
N HIS A 128 18.27 5.26 -4.35
CA HIS A 128 17.92 6.30 -5.32
C HIS A 128 16.50 6.85 -5.17
N ALA A 129 15.70 6.31 -4.25
CA ALA A 129 14.36 6.80 -3.99
C ALA A 129 14.39 8.24 -3.44
N PRO A 130 13.49 9.12 -3.92
CA PRO A 130 13.42 10.50 -3.44
C PRO A 130 12.72 10.62 -2.07
N CYS A 131 12.18 9.53 -1.55
CA CYS A 131 11.33 9.49 -0.34
C CYS A 131 11.38 8.11 0.32
N GLY A 132 10.60 7.93 1.39
CA GLY A 132 10.52 6.66 2.10
C GLY A 132 9.98 5.52 1.23
N VAL A 133 10.59 4.33 1.35
CA VAL A 133 10.20 3.12 0.61
C VAL A 133 9.47 2.15 1.54
N ILE A 134 8.26 1.77 1.15
CA ILE A 134 7.45 0.74 1.78
C ILE A 134 7.62 -0.57 1.00
N ALA A 135 8.07 -1.62 1.65
CA ALA A 135 8.16 -2.95 1.04
C ALA A 135 6.77 -3.60 0.97
N LEU A 136 6.36 -4.05 -0.23
CA LEU A 136 5.07 -4.70 -0.46
C LEU A 136 5.28 -6.00 -1.28
N GLY A 137 4.37 -6.95 -1.13
CA GLY A 137 4.38 -8.25 -1.80
C GLY A 137 5.03 -9.33 -0.92
N GLY A 138 4.24 -10.30 -0.52
CA GLY A 138 4.65 -11.42 0.32
C GLY A 138 5.27 -11.04 1.67
N MET A 139 4.97 -9.85 2.18
CA MET A 139 5.57 -9.33 3.41
C MET A 139 4.96 -9.94 4.67
N THR A 140 5.82 -10.15 5.65
CA THR A 140 5.49 -10.51 7.05
C THR A 140 6.32 -9.65 7.99
N ALA A 141 5.97 -9.59 9.26
CA ALA A 141 6.77 -8.88 10.27
C ALA A 141 8.22 -9.39 10.32
N ARG A 142 8.43 -10.71 10.21
CA ARG A 142 9.76 -11.34 10.15
C ARG A 142 10.56 -10.87 8.94
N ARG A 143 9.96 -10.89 7.74
CA ARG A 143 10.60 -10.40 6.50
C ARG A 143 10.92 -8.91 6.59
N ALA A 144 10.00 -8.12 7.15
CA ALA A 144 10.20 -6.69 7.37
C ALA A 144 11.37 -6.39 8.31
N ALA A 145 11.52 -7.13 9.40
CA ALA A 145 12.65 -6.99 10.32
C ALA A 145 14.01 -7.18 9.61
N HIS A 146 14.11 -8.14 8.69
CA HIS A 146 15.32 -8.32 7.87
C HIS A 146 15.56 -7.15 6.90
N LEU A 147 14.51 -6.61 6.30
CA LEU A 147 14.64 -5.51 5.34
C LEU A 147 14.83 -4.15 6.00
N LYS A 148 14.47 -4.00 7.27
CA LYS A 148 14.68 -2.75 8.03
C LYS A 148 16.16 -2.33 8.02
N ARG A 149 17.08 -3.28 8.08
CA ARG A 149 18.52 -3.03 7.99
C ARG A 149 18.97 -2.50 6.63
N LEU A 150 18.15 -2.63 5.59
CA LEU A 150 18.41 -2.08 4.26
C LEU A 150 17.85 -0.65 4.10
N GLY A 151 17.13 -0.13 5.10
CA GLY A 151 16.61 1.24 5.08
C GLY A 151 15.18 1.39 4.56
N ILE A 152 14.34 0.31 4.57
CA ILE A 152 12.91 0.50 4.28
C ILE A 152 12.27 1.38 5.36
N ALA A 153 11.39 2.30 4.95
CA ALA A 153 10.62 3.15 5.85
C ALA A 153 9.49 2.37 6.55
N GLY A 154 9.01 1.31 5.91
CA GLY A 154 7.96 0.47 6.45
C GLY A 154 7.64 -0.70 5.52
N TRP A 155 6.55 -1.40 5.83
CA TRP A 155 6.08 -2.51 5.01
C TRP A 155 4.56 -2.56 4.96
N ALA A 156 4.03 -3.20 3.92
CA ALA A 156 2.62 -3.40 3.72
C ALA A 156 2.32 -4.85 3.30
N GLY A 157 1.11 -5.28 3.53
CA GLY A 157 0.65 -6.62 3.17
C GLY A 157 -0.86 -6.68 2.98
N ILE A 158 -1.33 -7.78 2.43
CA ILE A 158 -2.75 -8.14 2.26
C ILE A 158 -2.99 -9.43 3.05
N ASP A 159 -2.42 -10.53 2.60
CA ASP A 159 -2.67 -11.89 3.10
C ASP A 159 -2.31 -12.06 4.59
N VAL A 160 -1.23 -11.43 5.04
CA VAL A 160 -0.78 -11.49 6.44
C VAL A 160 -1.84 -10.99 7.43
N TRP A 161 -2.66 -10.03 7.02
CA TRP A 161 -3.73 -9.49 7.86
C TRP A 161 -5.01 -10.33 7.81
N LEU A 162 -5.13 -11.21 6.83
CA LEU A 162 -6.20 -12.23 6.75
C LEU A 162 -5.92 -13.45 7.63
N GLY A 163 -4.76 -13.53 8.27
CA GLY A 163 -4.31 -14.70 9.01
C GLY A 163 -3.74 -15.80 8.12
N GLU A 164 -3.46 -15.47 6.86
CA GLU A 164 -2.89 -16.39 5.87
C GLU A 164 -1.38 -16.14 5.77
N GLN A 165 -0.60 -17.21 5.84
CA GLN A 165 0.84 -17.09 5.65
C GLN A 165 1.14 -16.82 4.17
N PRO A 166 1.93 -15.80 3.82
CA PRO A 166 2.41 -15.61 2.45
C PRO A 166 3.35 -16.78 2.11
N ARG A 167 3.13 -17.37 0.95
CA ARG A 167 3.99 -18.43 0.40
C ARG A 167 5.39 -17.90 0.08
#